data_5e566a54d48bef89cd41aa5716d50ff8
#
_entry.id   5e566a54d48bef89cd41aa5716d50ff8
#
_cell.length_a   1.000
_cell.length_b   1.000
_cell.length_c   1.000
_cell.angle_alpha   90.00
_cell.angle_beta   90.00
_cell.angle_gamma   90.00
#
_symmetry.space_group_name_H-M   'P 1'
#
loop_
_entity.id
_entity.type
_entity.pdbx_description
1 polymer ?
#
loop_
_entity_poly.entity_id
_entity_poly.type
_entity_poly.pdbx_seq_one_letter_code
_entity_poly.pdbx_strand_id
1 'polypeptide(L)'
;MWAIISIRVENKPGILFKVTHLFRSRNFNIDSLTVGVMENPEFSKIVITTVGDEKQIVQIVKQLDKMIDTIEVKRLDEKKTVYKELVLFKIKLSGSSDSTEINKLANTCGAKIHNVQKDSMIVELTATPDEIKAFEESIRPFGILDSARTGVTAL
;
A
#
# COMPACT_ATOMS: atom_id res chain seq x y z
N MET A 1 5.46 16.89 -0.04
CA MET A 1 5.78 15.87 -1.08
C MET A 1 5.49 14.48 -0.53
N TRP A 2 5.15 13.56 -1.37
CA TRP A 2 5.01 12.14 -1.03
C TRP A 2 6.38 11.47 -0.98
N ALA A 3 6.57 10.52 -0.07
CA ALA A 3 7.84 9.82 0.09
C ALA A 3 7.61 8.34 0.42
N ILE A 4 8.47 7.49 -0.13
CA ILE A 4 8.54 6.06 0.17
C ILE A 4 9.80 5.83 1.00
N ILE A 5 9.63 5.26 2.19
CA ILE A 5 10.72 4.94 3.11
C ILE A 5 10.77 3.42 3.30
N SER A 6 11.88 2.82 2.93
CA SER A 6 12.15 1.39 3.11
C SER A 6 13.07 1.19 4.30
N ILE A 7 12.69 0.32 5.22
CA ILE A 7 13.41 0.05 6.45
C ILE A 7 13.64 -1.46 6.55
N ARG A 8 14.89 -1.87 6.71
CA ARG A 8 15.25 -3.24 7.08
C ARG A 8 15.55 -3.26 8.57
N VAL A 9 14.84 -4.11 9.29
CA VAL A 9 14.91 -4.23 10.75
C VAL A 9 15.14 -5.67 11.17
N GLU A 10 15.62 -5.89 12.39
CA GLU A 10 15.61 -7.21 13.00
C GLU A 10 14.15 -7.68 13.18
N ASN A 11 13.89 -8.96 12.90
CA ASN A 11 12.57 -9.56 13.06
C ASN A 11 12.30 -9.92 14.54
N LYS A 12 11.96 -8.91 15.33
CA LYS A 12 11.70 -9.04 16.78
C LYS A 12 10.34 -8.47 17.16
N PRO A 13 9.70 -9.00 18.21
CA PRO A 13 8.48 -8.42 18.77
C PRO A 13 8.69 -6.95 19.17
N GLY A 14 7.71 -6.10 18.89
CA GLY A 14 7.72 -4.69 19.28
C GLY A 14 8.43 -3.73 18.33
N ILE A 15 9.11 -4.21 17.29
CA ILE A 15 9.78 -3.34 16.29
C ILE A 15 8.79 -2.42 15.59
N LEU A 16 7.66 -2.96 15.13
CA LEU A 16 6.64 -2.17 14.46
C LEU A 16 6.09 -1.07 15.38
N PHE A 17 5.90 -1.37 16.65
CA PHE A 17 5.49 -0.38 17.64
C PHE A 17 6.50 0.76 17.77
N LYS A 18 7.80 0.45 17.84
CA LYS A 18 8.86 1.46 17.92
C LYS A 18 8.86 2.38 16.70
N VAL A 19 8.75 1.80 15.50
CA VAL A 19 8.69 2.56 14.25
C VAL A 19 7.46 3.47 14.22
N THR A 20 6.28 2.94 14.45
CA THR A 20 5.03 3.73 14.43
C THR A 20 4.99 4.78 15.55
N HIS A 21 5.54 4.48 16.72
CA HIS A 21 5.66 5.44 17.81
C HIS A 21 6.54 6.63 17.44
N LEU A 22 7.62 6.40 16.68
CA LEU A 22 8.49 7.47 16.20
C LEU A 22 7.72 8.45 15.29
N PHE A 23 6.91 7.95 14.35
CA PHE A 23 6.07 8.78 13.50
C PHE A 23 5.07 9.59 14.34
N ARG A 24 4.39 8.93 15.28
CA ARG A 24 3.43 9.58 16.18
C ARG A 24 4.08 10.68 17.02
N SER A 25 5.22 10.40 17.63
CA SER A 25 5.92 11.36 18.53
C SER A 25 6.38 12.62 17.81
N ARG A 26 6.53 12.56 16.50
CA ARG A 26 6.93 13.69 15.63
C ARG A 26 5.76 14.30 14.86
N ASN A 27 4.54 13.84 15.14
CA ASN A 27 3.31 14.28 14.46
C ASN A 27 3.35 14.08 12.94
N PHE A 28 3.94 12.95 12.49
CA PHE A 28 3.90 12.53 11.11
C PHE A 28 2.77 11.54 10.87
N ASN A 29 2.02 11.74 9.80
CA ASN A 29 1.04 10.77 9.35
C ASN A 29 1.71 9.64 8.57
N ILE A 30 1.19 8.44 8.70
CA ILE A 30 1.53 7.29 7.87
C ILE A 30 0.37 7.07 6.91
N ASP A 31 0.62 7.23 5.60
CA ASP A 31 -0.41 7.02 4.59
C ASP A 31 -0.62 5.53 4.31
N SER A 32 0.48 4.77 4.22
CA SER A 32 0.43 3.32 4.13
C SER A 32 1.65 2.69 4.81
N LEU A 33 1.47 1.45 5.25
CA LEU A 33 2.51 0.67 5.90
C LEU A 33 2.38 -0.80 5.50
N THR A 34 3.46 -1.37 5.00
CA THR A 34 3.57 -2.82 4.75
C THR A 34 4.75 -3.39 5.52
N VAL A 35 4.58 -4.58 6.07
CA VAL A 35 5.60 -5.30 6.82
C VAL A 35 5.62 -6.74 6.35
N GLY A 36 6.80 -7.27 6.07
CA GLY A 36 6.98 -8.67 5.72
C GLY A 36 8.32 -9.19 6.21
N VAL A 37 8.34 -10.46 6.60
CA VAL A 37 9.58 -11.18 6.89
C VAL A 37 10.35 -11.35 5.58
N MET A 38 11.64 -11.09 5.60
CA MET A 38 12.51 -11.20 4.44
C MET A 38 12.89 -12.66 4.16
N GLU A 39 13.61 -12.91 3.07
CA GLU A 39 14.15 -14.23 2.72
C GLU A 39 15.02 -14.79 3.88
N ASN A 40 15.88 -13.97 4.47
CA ASN A 40 16.47 -14.30 5.77
C ASN A 40 15.45 -13.95 6.87
N PRO A 41 14.92 -14.96 7.61
CA PRO A 41 13.86 -14.75 8.60
C PRO A 41 14.28 -13.96 9.84
N GLU A 42 15.57 -13.71 10.01
CA GLU A 42 16.09 -12.84 11.08
C GLU A 42 15.73 -11.35 10.84
N PHE A 43 15.34 -11.00 9.60
CA PHE A 43 15.03 -9.64 9.21
C PHE A 43 13.61 -9.50 8.69
N SER A 44 13.06 -8.31 8.90
CA SER A 44 11.80 -7.87 8.28
C SER A 44 12.03 -6.58 7.50
N LYS A 45 11.26 -6.41 6.45
CA LYS A 45 11.22 -5.18 5.66
C LYS A 45 9.93 -4.44 5.94
N ILE A 46 10.05 -3.17 6.27
CA ILE A 46 8.95 -2.25 6.48
C ILE A 46 9.01 -1.22 5.35
N VAL A 47 7.91 -1.02 4.65
CA VAL A 47 7.77 0.07 3.68
C VAL A 47 6.69 1.01 4.18
N ILE A 48 7.03 2.28 4.30
CA ILE A 48 6.13 3.33 4.78
C ILE A 48 6.00 4.39 3.70
N THR A 49 4.79 4.83 3.43
CA THR A 49 4.52 6.04 2.66
C THR A 49 4.00 7.13 3.56
N THR A 50 4.43 8.34 3.32
CA THR A 50 4.05 9.52 4.10
C THR A 50 4.13 10.78 3.24
N VAL A 51 3.39 11.81 3.64
CA VAL A 51 3.46 13.14 3.04
C VAL A 51 4.06 14.12 4.03
N GLY A 52 5.04 14.89 3.58
CA GLY A 52 5.69 15.91 4.39
C GLY A 52 6.54 16.85 3.56
N ASP A 53 7.12 17.86 4.18
CA ASP A 53 8.15 18.66 3.53
C ASP A 53 9.52 17.93 3.55
N GLU A 54 10.48 18.43 2.78
CA GLU A 54 11.81 17.80 2.65
C GLU A 54 12.54 17.69 4.00
N LYS A 55 12.47 18.73 4.83
CA LYS A 55 13.12 18.74 6.14
C LYS A 55 12.54 17.69 7.06
N GLN A 56 11.22 17.56 7.05
CA GLN A 56 10.49 16.56 7.82
C GLN A 56 10.88 15.14 7.41
N ILE A 57 10.87 14.84 6.11
CA ILE A 57 11.21 13.52 5.58
C ILE A 57 12.67 13.16 5.91
N VAL A 58 13.61 14.08 5.72
CA VAL A 58 15.02 13.86 6.09
C VAL A 58 15.16 13.62 7.59
N GLN A 59 14.40 14.33 8.41
CA GLN A 59 14.44 14.16 9.86
C GLN A 59 13.93 12.77 10.27
N ILE A 60 12.82 12.30 9.72
CA ILE A 60 12.28 10.98 10.07
C ILE A 60 13.22 9.86 9.64
N VAL A 61 13.81 9.94 8.45
CA VAL A 61 14.80 8.97 7.97
C VAL A 61 16.00 8.90 8.92
N LYS A 62 16.55 10.03 9.34
CA LYS A 62 17.66 10.09 10.30
C LYS A 62 17.30 9.49 11.66
N GLN A 63 16.07 9.67 12.12
CA GLN A 63 15.62 9.11 13.41
C GLN A 63 15.40 7.60 13.32
N LEU A 64 14.87 7.11 12.22
CA LEU A 64 14.73 5.68 11.96
C LEU A 64 16.09 4.98 11.90
N ASP A 65 17.07 5.61 11.25
CA ASP A 65 18.44 5.08 11.13
C ASP A 65 19.19 4.98 12.48
N LYS A 66 18.78 5.78 13.46
CA LYS A 66 19.36 5.74 14.82
C LYS A 66 18.75 4.67 15.72
N MET A 67 17.70 3.99 15.31
CA MET A 67 17.09 2.93 16.11
C MET A 67 18.02 1.70 16.14
N ILE A 68 18.24 1.15 17.34
CA ILE A 68 19.16 0.00 17.55
C ILE A 68 18.79 -1.21 16.68
N ASP A 69 17.50 -1.47 16.52
CA ASP A 69 17.01 -2.63 15.78
C ASP A 69 16.95 -2.40 14.25
N THR A 70 17.36 -1.23 13.79
CA THR A 70 17.37 -0.86 12.37
C THR A 70 18.71 -1.24 11.73
N ILE A 71 18.65 -1.98 10.64
CA ILE A 71 19.83 -2.39 9.86
C ILE A 71 20.10 -1.39 8.74
N GLU A 72 19.05 -0.92 8.09
CA GLU A 72 19.17 -0.01 6.96
C GLU A 72 17.87 0.79 6.79
N VAL A 73 18.01 2.08 6.50
CA VAL A 73 16.90 2.96 6.11
C VAL A 73 17.20 3.63 4.79
N LYS A 74 16.29 3.59 3.87
CA LYS A 74 16.40 4.25 2.56
C LYS A 74 15.13 5.02 2.24
N ARG A 75 15.29 6.27 1.83
CA ARG A 75 14.26 6.96 1.06
C ARG A 75 14.41 6.51 -0.38
N LEU A 76 13.35 5.97 -0.94
CA LEU A 76 13.33 5.47 -2.31
C LEU A 76 12.94 6.58 -3.30
N ASP A 77 13.63 6.61 -4.44
CA ASP A 77 13.31 7.52 -5.54
C ASP A 77 12.17 6.89 -6.38
N GLU A 78 11.02 7.54 -6.43
CA GLU A 78 9.85 7.08 -7.18
C GLU A 78 10.18 6.70 -8.63
N LYS A 79 11.07 7.45 -9.29
CA LYS A 79 11.42 7.25 -10.70
C LYS A 79 12.28 6.02 -10.95
N LYS A 80 12.93 5.52 -9.91
CA LYS A 80 13.87 4.38 -9.97
C LYS A 80 13.39 3.15 -9.22
N THR A 81 12.23 3.24 -8.58
CA THR A 81 11.69 2.23 -7.68
C THR A 81 10.48 1.57 -8.30
N VAL A 82 10.41 0.26 -8.25
CA VAL A 82 9.16 -0.47 -8.50
C VAL A 82 8.35 -0.48 -7.22
N TYR A 83 7.17 0.09 -7.25
CA TYR A 83 6.26 0.10 -6.11
C TYR A 83 4.84 -0.23 -6.55
N LYS A 84 4.18 -1.06 -5.78
CA LYS A 84 2.83 -1.54 -6.04
C LYS A 84 2.10 -1.74 -4.71
N GLU A 85 0.79 -1.72 -4.78
CA GLU A 85 -0.09 -2.20 -3.72
C GLU A 85 -1.14 -3.14 -4.31
N LEU A 86 -1.66 -4.02 -3.49
CA LEU A 86 -2.77 -4.91 -3.84
C LEU A 86 -4.05 -4.38 -3.20
N VAL A 87 -5.12 -4.29 -3.98
CA VAL A 87 -6.44 -3.92 -3.51
C VAL A 87 -7.48 -4.96 -3.92
N LEU A 88 -8.41 -5.21 -3.02
CA LEU A 88 -9.63 -5.98 -3.26
C LEU A 88 -10.82 -5.03 -3.15
N PHE A 89 -11.65 -4.96 -4.20
CA PHE A 89 -12.91 -4.24 -4.18
C PHE A 89 -14.08 -5.20 -4.27
N LYS A 90 -15.03 -5.08 -3.34
CA LYS A 90 -16.35 -5.72 -3.45
C LYS A 90 -17.30 -4.75 -4.11
N ILE A 91 -17.73 -5.05 -5.33
CA ILE A 91 -18.53 -4.18 -6.18
C ILE A 91 -19.95 -4.71 -6.24
N LYS A 92 -20.92 -3.81 -6.11
CA LYS A 92 -22.34 -4.14 -6.24
C LYS A 92 -22.70 -4.42 -7.70
N LEU A 93 -23.53 -5.43 -7.91
CA LEU A 93 -24.17 -5.76 -9.19
C LEU A 93 -25.66 -5.49 -9.09
N SER A 94 -26.16 -4.55 -9.88
CA SER A 94 -27.59 -4.19 -9.92
C SER A 94 -28.31 -4.80 -11.13
N GLY A 95 -27.56 -5.31 -12.12
CA GLY A 95 -28.09 -5.94 -13.32
C GLY A 95 -27.03 -6.76 -14.06
N SER A 96 -27.47 -7.54 -15.05
CA SER A 96 -26.56 -8.40 -15.84
C SER A 96 -25.54 -7.61 -16.68
N SER A 97 -25.85 -6.36 -17.06
CA SER A 97 -24.95 -5.48 -17.79
C SER A 97 -23.76 -5.02 -16.95
N ASP A 98 -23.95 -4.83 -15.63
CA ASP A 98 -22.89 -4.36 -14.73
C ASP A 98 -21.70 -5.31 -14.71
N SER A 99 -21.95 -6.62 -14.63
CA SER A 99 -20.92 -7.63 -14.67
C SER A 99 -20.06 -7.54 -15.95
N THR A 100 -20.71 -7.33 -17.11
CA THR A 100 -20.02 -7.19 -18.39
C THR A 100 -19.15 -5.93 -18.44
N GLU A 101 -19.66 -4.80 -17.95
CA GLU A 101 -18.92 -3.54 -17.93
C GLU A 101 -17.72 -3.60 -16.97
N ILE A 102 -17.91 -4.15 -15.76
CA ILE A 102 -16.84 -4.32 -14.79
C ILE A 102 -15.77 -5.28 -15.33
N ASN A 103 -16.15 -6.35 -16.03
CA ASN A 103 -15.20 -7.25 -16.71
C ASN A 103 -14.34 -6.50 -17.74
N LYS A 104 -14.93 -5.61 -18.53
CA LYS A 104 -14.18 -4.79 -19.50
C LYS A 104 -13.19 -3.86 -18.80
N LEU A 105 -13.62 -3.17 -17.74
CA LEU A 105 -12.74 -2.31 -16.95
C LEU A 105 -11.60 -3.10 -16.31
N ALA A 106 -11.89 -4.26 -15.72
CA ALA A 106 -10.90 -5.15 -15.11
C ALA A 106 -9.85 -5.61 -16.14
N ASN A 107 -10.28 -6.04 -17.32
CA ASN A 107 -9.37 -6.47 -18.38
C ASN A 107 -8.45 -5.34 -18.86
N THR A 108 -8.96 -4.12 -18.95
CA THR A 108 -8.16 -2.95 -19.33
C THR A 108 -7.04 -2.65 -18.34
N CYS A 109 -7.29 -2.85 -17.04
CA CYS A 109 -6.33 -2.56 -15.98
C CYS A 109 -5.49 -3.78 -15.57
N GLY A 110 -5.74 -4.96 -16.13
CA GLY A 110 -5.11 -6.21 -15.71
C GLY A 110 -5.59 -6.73 -14.37
N ALA A 111 -6.78 -6.32 -13.92
CA ALA A 111 -7.39 -6.79 -12.70
C ALA A 111 -7.94 -8.21 -12.85
N LYS A 112 -7.98 -8.94 -11.74
CA LYS A 112 -8.54 -10.30 -11.68
C LYS A 112 -9.89 -10.28 -10.99
N ILE A 113 -10.82 -11.08 -11.51
CA ILE A 113 -12.16 -11.21 -10.93
C ILE A 113 -12.21 -12.48 -10.09
N HIS A 114 -12.67 -12.32 -8.85
CA HIS A 114 -12.93 -13.39 -7.91
C HIS A 114 -14.39 -13.37 -7.49
N ASN A 115 -14.89 -14.53 -7.08
CA ASN A 115 -16.14 -14.71 -6.35
C ASN A 115 -17.32 -13.88 -6.88
N VAL A 116 -17.78 -14.18 -8.09
CA VAL A 116 -18.97 -13.55 -8.66
C VAL A 116 -20.22 -14.15 -8.01
N GLN A 117 -21.02 -13.31 -7.36
CA GLN A 117 -22.31 -13.64 -6.78
C GLN A 117 -23.43 -12.98 -7.58
N LYS A 118 -24.67 -13.21 -7.20
CA LYS A 118 -25.84 -12.64 -7.88
C LYS A 118 -25.86 -11.10 -7.83
N ASP A 119 -25.44 -10.52 -6.71
CA ASP A 119 -25.54 -9.10 -6.36
C ASP A 119 -24.20 -8.40 -6.11
N SER A 120 -23.10 -9.12 -6.22
CA SER A 120 -21.77 -8.57 -6.01
C SER A 120 -20.67 -9.38 -6.68
N MET A 121 -19.51 -8.75 -6.88
CA MET A 121 -18.27 -9.42 -7.28
C MET A 121 -17.07 -8.83 -6.56
N ILE A 122 -16.02 -9.61 -6.41
CA ILE A 122 -14.74 -9.16 -5.89
C ILE A 122 -13.75 -9.04 -7.04
N VAL A 123 -13.09 -7.88 -7.13
CA VAL A 123 -12.03 -7.60 -8.11
C VAL A 123 -10.73 -7.32 -7.37
N GLU A 124 -9.66 -7.99 -7.79
CA GLU A 124 -8.30 -7.81 -7.31
C GLU A 124 -7.50 -7.00 -8.32
N LEU A 125 -6.82 -5.97 -7.85
CA LEU A 125 -5.89 -5.18 -8.66
C LEU A 125 -4.57 -4.99 -7.91
N THR A 126 -3.46 -5.30 -8.58
CA THR A 126 -2.11 -4.96 -8.12
C THR A 126 -1.53 -3.92 -9.03
N ALA A 127 -1.37 -2.69 -8.54
CA ALA A 127 -0.98 -1.54 -9.33
C ALA A 127 -0.35 -0.44 -8.46
N THR A 128 0.05 0.66 -9.07
CA THR A 128 0.46 1.86 -8.33
C THR A 128 -0.75 2.52 -7.66
N PRO A 129 -0.54 3.32 -6.60
CA PRO A 129 -1.63 4.05 -5.95
C PRO A 129 -2.50 4.89 -6.91
N ASP A 130 -1.88 5.53 -7.90
CA ASP A 130 -2.59 6.36 -8.90
C ASP A 130 -3.43 5.50 -9.85
N GLU A 131 -2.89 4.37 -10.32
CA GLU A 131 -3.63 3.41 -11.14
C GLU A 131 -4.84 2.83 -10.36
N ILE A 132 -4.67 2.52 -9.08
CA ILE A 132 -5.75 2.03 -8.21
C ILE A 132 -6.81 3.10 -8.02
N LYS A 133 -6.41 4.35 -7.80
CA LYS A 133 -7.35 5.48 -7.68
C LYS A 133 -8.17 5.66 -8.95
N ALA A 134 -7.53 5.61 -10.12
CA ALA A 134 -8.24 5.70 -11.40
C ALA A 134 -9.24 4.54 -11.59
N PHE A 135 -8.87 3.32 -11.23
CA PHE A 135 -9.76 2.17 -11.27
C PHE A 135 -10.93 2.34 -10.28
N GLU A 136 -10.65 2.75 -9.05
CA GLU A 136 -11.67 3.03 -8.03
C GLU A 136 -12.71 4.05 -8.53
N GLU A 137 -12.26 5.14 -9.16
CA GLU A 137 -13.14 6.14 -9.74
C GLU A 137 -14.02 5.56 -10.87
N SER A 138 -13.49 4.65 -11.67
CA SER A 138 -14.23 4.00 -12.76
C SER A 138 -15.30 3.02 -12.27
N ILE A 139 -15.11 2.36 -11.13
CA ILE A 139 -16.08 1.40 -10.56
C ILE A 139 -17.04 2.05 -9.56
N ARG A 140 -16.77 3.26 -9.11
CA ARG A 140 -17.60 3.97 -8.13
C ARG A 140 -19.07 4.09 -8.53
N PRO A 141 -19.44 4.32 -9.80
CA PRO A 141 -20.86 4.38 -10.23
C PRO A 141 -21.65 3.10 -9.96
N PHE A 142 -21.00 1.92 -9.95
CA PHE A 142 -21.66 0.65 -9.67
C PHE A 142 -21.99 0.48 -8.18
N GLY A 143 -21.19 1.10 -7.31
CA GLY A 143 -21.26 1.00 -5.86
C GLY A 143 -20.19 0.06 -5.30
N ILE A 144 -19.31 0.63 -4.49
CA ILE A 144 -18.28 -0.13 -3.75
C ILE A 144 -18.88 -0.48 -2.40
N LEU A 145 -19.07 -1.79 -2.16
CA LEU A 145 -19.64 -2.31 -0.91
C LEU A 145 -18.59 -2.41 0.18
N ASP A 146 -17.35 -2.77 -0.19
CA ASP A 146 -16.23 -2.91 0.72
C ASP A 146 -14.92 -2.88 -0.07
N SER A 147 -13.83 -2.58 0.63
CA SER A 147 -12.49 -2.61 0.05
C SER A 147 -11.43 -2.94 1.09
N ALA A 148 -10.38 -3.62 0.65
CA ALA A 148 -9.19 -3.89 1.47
C ALA A 148 -7.93 -3.61 0.65
N ARG A 149 -6.95 -2.92 1.25
CA ARG A 149 -5.68 -2.55 0.61
C ARG A 149 -4.51 -2.96 1.49
N THR A 150 -3.44 -3.41 0.88
CA THR A 150 -2.20 -3.75 1.60
C THR A 150 -1.42 -2.53 2.03
N GLY A 151 -1.49 -1.45 1.28
CA GLY A 151 -0.48 -0.40 1.28
C GLY A 151 0.67 -0.70 0.33
N VAL A 152 1.57 0.25 0.16
CA VAL A 152 2.66 0.18 -0.82
C VAL A 152 3.77 -0.76 -0.36
N THR A 153 4.13 -1.72 -1.20
CA THR A 153 5.42 -2.42 -1.15
C THR A 153 6.32 -1.88 -2.26
N ALA A 154 7.64 -1.82 -2.03
CA ALA A 154 8.57 -1.14 -2.92
C ALA A 154 9.98 -1.76 -2.89
N LEU A 155 10.62 -1.76 -4.06
CA LEU A 155 11.98 -2.23 -4.23
C LEU A 155 12.68 -1.47 -5.37
#